data_5c9103b8ca802c0fc7483b2766e179f7
#
_entry.id   5c9103b8ca802c0fc7483b2766e179f7
#
_cell.length_a   1.000
_cell.length_b   1.000
_cell.length_c   1.000
_cell.angle_alpha   90.00
_cell.angle_beta   90.00
_cell.angle_gamma   90.00
#
_symmetry.space_group_name_H-M   'P 1'
#
loop_
_entity.id
_entity.type
_entity.pdbx_description
1 polymer ?
#
loop_
_entity_poly.entity_id
_entity_poly.type
_entity_poly.pdbx_seq_one_letter_code
_entity_poly.pdbx_strand_id
1 'polypeptide(L)'
;RHVFLGGNELPARFHDGFHIAELGFGTGLNLIATVLAWREAGVPGRFRFTSFEAFPMSADDMARALSAFPETAGMAEPLLSAWSEGRRRFTLGPAEVEVVEGDARETLPLWAGRADAWFLDGFSPAKNPELWHETLMAAVADHTCPGGTFATYTAAGHVRRALQAAGFAVERREGYGRKRHMTAGRLLTP
;
A
#
# COMPACT_ATOMS: atom_id res chain seq x y z
N ARG A 1 -6.52 8.79 -0.62
CA ARG A 1 -6.51 8.77 -2.11
C ARG A 1 -5.31 9.54 -2.68
N HIS A 2 -5.10 10.81 -2.33
CA HIS A 2 -4.08 11.66 -2.97
C HIS A 2 -2.67 11.04 -2.95
N VAL A 3 -2.17 10.65 -1.79
CA VAL A 3 -0.79 10.14 -1.66
C VAL A 3 -0.60 8.82 -2.41
N PHE A 4 -1.35 7.79 -2.04
CA PHE A 4 -1.08 6.44 -2.56
C PHE A 4 -1.63 6.20 -3.96
N LEU A 5 -2.88 6.56 -4.22
CA LEU A 5 -3.45 6.42 -5.55
C LEU A 5 -2.81 7.41 -6.53
N GLY A 6 -2.88 8.71 -6.22
CA GLY A 6 -2.30 9.75 -7.08
C GLY A 6 -0.79 9.60 -7.27
N GLY A 7 -0.04 9.25 -6.21
CA GLY A 7 1.40 9.03 -6.28
C GLY A 7 1.80 7.85 -7.17
N ASN A 8 0.94 6.84 -7.30
CA ASN A 8 1.11 5.69 -8.18
C ASN A 8 0.40 5.84 -9.55
N GLU A 9 -0.09 7.03 -9.86
CA GLU A 9 -0.79 7.32 -11.13
C GLU A 9 -2.06 6.47 -11.32
N LEU A 10 -2.74 6.15 -10.20
CA LEU A 10 -4.00 5.41 -10.21
C LEU A 10 -5.19 6.39 -10.16
N PRO A 11 -6.27 6.09 -10.90
CA PRO A 11 -6.62 4.81 -11.52
C PRO A 11 -6.13 4.61 -12.97
N ALA A 12 -5.43 5.57 -13.58
CA ALA A 12 -5.08 5.53 -15.01
C ALA A 12 -4.29 4.27 -15.43
N ARG A 13 -3.57 3.67 -14.48
CA ARG A 13 -2.75 2.45 -14.72
C ARG A 13 -3.48 1.15 -14.41
N PHE A 14 -4.72 1.17 -13.93
CA PHE A 14 -5.46 -0.06 -13.61
C PHE A 14 -5.72 -0.90 -14.86
N HIS A 15 -5.51 -2.20 -14.72
CA HIS A 15 -5.86 -3.24 -15.69
C HIS A 15 -6.20 -4.54 -14.96
N ASP A 16 -6.86 -5.47 -15.61
CA ASP A 16 -7.14 -6.78 -15.00
C ASP A 16 -5.86 -7.46 -14.53
N GLY A 17 -5.87 -7.98 -13.31
CA GLY A 17 -4.73 -8.61 -12.65
C GLY A 17 -3.71 -7.65 -12.04
N PHE A 18 -3.94 -6.31 -12.06
CA PHE A 18 -3.06 -5.32 -11.41
C PHE A 18 -2.78 -5.71 -9.96
N HIS A 19 -1.53 -5.63 -9.53
CA HIS A 19 -1.14 -6.01 -8.18
C HIS A 19 -0.61 -4.80 -7.38
N ILE A 20 -1.28 -4.51 -6.28
CA ILE A 20 -0.82 -3.52 -5.30
C ILE A 20 -0.23 -4.27 -4.11
N ALA A 21 0.94 -3.85 -3.67
CA ALA A 21 1.51 -4.25 -2.39
C ALA A 21 1.60 -3.07 -1.43
N GLU A 22 1.50 -3.34 -0.13
CA GLU A 22 1.46 -2.33 0.91
C GLU A 22 2.33 -2.73 2.11
N LEU A 23 3.01 -1.76 2.71
CA LEU A 23 3.60 -1.89 4.04
C LEU A 23 2.70 -1.19 5.06
N GLY A 24 2.10 -1.98 5.97
CA GLY A 24 1.18 -1.50 7.00
C GLY A 24 -0.28 -1.48 6.56
N PHE A 25 -1.03 -2.53 6.90
CA PHE A 25 -2.47 -2.64 6.58
C PHE A 25 -3.32 -1.66 7.40
N GLY A 26 -2.96 -1.51 8.67
CA GLY A 26 -3.66 -0.63 9.60
C GLY A 26 -5.16 -0.91 9.64
N THR A 27 -5.98 0.06 9.24
CA THR A 27 -7.45 -0.04 9.23
C THR A 27 -8.02 -0.64 7.95
N GLY A 28 -7.19 -0.93 6.94
CA GLY A 28 -7.64 -1.33 5.60
C GLY A 28 -8.20 -0.17 4.75
N LEU A 29 -8.01 1.08 5.18
CA LEU A 29 -8.54 2.25 4.48
C LEU A 29 -7.99 2.39 3.06
N ASN A 30 -6.71 2.07 2.83
CA ASN A 30 -6.10 2.11 1.51
C ASN A 30 -6.69 1.06 0.57
N LEU A 31 -6.96 -0.15 1.07
CA LEU A 31 -7.68 -1.19 0.33
C LEU A 31 -9.06 -0.69 -0.09
N ILE A 32 -9.87 -0.18 0.86
CA ILE A 32 -11.21 0.34 0.56
C ILE A 32 -11.13 1.48 -0.47
N ALA A 33 -10.22 2.43 -0.28
CA ALA A 33 -10.04 3.55 -1.21
C ALA A 33 -9.68 3.07 -2.62
N THR A 34 -8.88 1.99 -2.72
CA THR A 34 -8.52 1.38 -4.00
C THR A 34 -9.72 0.69 -4.66
N VAL A 35 -10.52 -0.07 -3.89
CA VAL A 35 -11.76 -0.71 -4.39
C VAL A 35 -12.73 0.34 -4.94
N LEU A 36 -12.90 1.45 -4.23
CA LEU A 36 -13.76 2.53 -4.68
C LEU A 36 -13.23 3.20 -5.97
N ALA A 37 -11.92 3.45 -6.05
CA ALA A 37 -11.30 4.02 -7.24
C ALA A 37 -11.38 3.08 -8.45
N TRP A 38 -11.21 1.77 -8.24
CA TRP A 38 -11.36 0.77 -9.28
C TRP A 38 -12.78 0.76 -9.87
N ARG A 39 -13.79 0.77 -9.00
CA ARG A 39 -15.21 0.81 -9.41
C ARG A 39 -15.55 2.10 -10.14
N GLU A 40 -15.08 3.22 -9.63
CA GLU A 40 -15.29 4.54 -10.23
C GLU A 40 -14.67 4.64 -11.63
N ALA A 41 -13.51 4.03 -11.83
CA ALA A 41 -12.83 3.96 -13.12
C ALA A 41 -13.48 2.98 -14.12
N GLY A 42 -14.39 2.12 -13.67
CA GLY A 42 -15.08 1.15 -14.54
C GLY A 42 -14.17 0.08 -15.14
N VAL A 43 -13.04 -0.20 -14.50
CA VAL A 43 -12.08 -1.20 -15.00
C VAL A 43 -12.67 -2.60 -14.83
N PRO A 44 -12.73 -3.42 -15.90
CA PRO A 44 -13.19 -4.79 -15.79
C PRO A 44 -12.17 -5.69 -15.11
N GLY A 45 -12.63 -6.85 -14.61
CA GLY A 45 -11.75 -7.85 -13.98
C GLY A 45 -11.50 -7.60 -12.51
N ARG A 46 -10.34 -8.04 -12.04
CA ARG A 46 -9.94 -8.03 -10.62
C ARG A 46 -8.52 -7.49 -10.46
N PHE A 47 -8.22 -7.08 -9.23
CA PHE A 47 -6.85 -6.73 -8.83
C PHE A 47 -6.46 -7.51 -7.57
N ARG A 48 -5.16 -7.66 -7.35
CA ARG A 48 -4.59 -8.24 -6.14
C ARG A 48 -4.12 -7.15 -5.20
N PHE A 49 -4.33 -7.35 -3.91
CA PHE A 49 -3.87 -6.45 -2.87
C PHE A 49 -3.19 -7.27 -1.77
N THR A 50 -1.87 -7.15 -1.66
CA THR A 50 -1.09 -7.83 -0.63
C THR A 50 -0.54 -6.79 0.35
N SER A 51 -0.84 -6.92 1.64
CA SER A 51 -0.34 -6.01 2.67
C SER A 51 0.48 -6.76 3.71
N PHE A 52 1.60 -6.20 4.14
CA PHE A 52 2.47 -6.74 5.18
C PHE A 52 2.20 -5.99 6.48
N GLU A 53 1.77 -6.70 7.55
CA GLU A 53 1.32 -6.08 8.79
C GLU A 53 1.89 -6.82 10.02
N ALA A 54 2.70 -6.13 10.80
CA ALA A 54 3.34 -6.71 11.98
C ALA A 54 2.44 -6.70 13.23
N PHE A 55 1.50 -5.74 13.31
CA PHE A 55 0.66 -5.50 14.48
C PHE A 55 -0.81 -5.33 14.08
N PRO A 56 -1.49 -6.41 13.65
CA PRO A 56 -2.86 -6.34 13.20
C PRO A 56 -3.78 -5.71 14.25
N MET A 57 -4.53 -4.70 13.84
CA MET A 57 -5.52 -4.05 14.73
C MET A 57 -6.69 -5.00 15.03
N SER A 58 -7.38 -4.76 16.16
CA SER A 58 -8.66 -5.43 16.41
C SER A 58 -9.73 -4.94 15.43
N ALA A 59 -10.73 -5.80 15.15
CA ALA A 59 -11.86 -5.41 14.30
C ALA A 59 -12.61 -4.18 14.86
N ASP A 60 -12.73 -4.07 16.19
CA ASP A 60 -13.39 -2.95 16.86
C ASP A 60 -12.63 -1.63 16.67
N ASP A 61 -11.28 -1.67 16.73
CA ASP A 61 -10.47 -0.50 16.50
C ASP A 61 -10.52 -0.06 15.04
N MET A 62 -10.50 -1.02 14.12
CA MET A 62 -10.69 -0.76 12.69
C MET A 62 -12.07 -0.12 12.42
N ALA A 63 -13.15 -0.69 13.00
CA ALA A 63 -14.51 -0.17 12.85
C ALA A 63 -14.60 1.28 13.34
N ARG A 64 -14.03 1.56 14.51
CA ARG A 64 -14.00 2.90 15.10
C ARG A 64 -13.26 3.90 14.23
N ALA A 65 -12.12 3.49 13.67
CA ALA A 65 -11.34 4.36 12.79
C ALA A 65 -12.05 4.59 11.43
N LEU A 66 -12.63 3.55 10.84
CA LEU A 66 -13.34 3.64 9.56
C LEU A 66 -14.63 4.46 9.65
N SER A 67 -15.28 4.54 10.82
CA SER A 67 -16.48 5.37 11.03
C SER A 67 -16.26 6.86 10.77
N ALA A 68 -15.01 7.33 10.80
CA ALA A 68 -14.63 8.69 10.42
C ALA A 68 -14.73 8.97 8.90
N PHE A 69 -14.93 7.92 8.08
CA PHE A 69 -14.96 7.99 6.62
C PHE A 69 -16.28 7.40 6.07
N PRO A 70 -17.39 8.15 6.09
CA PRO A 70 -18.72 7.64 5.70
C PRO A 70 -18.76 7.00 4.30
N GLU A 71 -17.93 7.47 3.38
CA GLU A 71 -17.82 6.93 2.02
C GLU A 71 -17.29 5.47 1.98
N THR A 72 -16.71 4.99 3.06
CA THR A 72 -16.19 3.62 3.16
C THR A 72 -17.22 2.61 3.63
N ALA A 73 -18.37 3.04 4.16
CA ALA A 73 -19.33 2.21 4.88
C ALA A 73 -19.72 0.91 4.14
N GLY A 74 -20.01 0.99 2.84
CA GLY A 74 -20.41 -0.17 2.05
C GLY A 74 -19.29 -1.22 1.84
N MET A 75 -18.02 -0.88 2.10
CA MET A 75 -16.89 -1.79 2.03
C MET A 75 -16.31 -2.12 3.40
N ALA A 76 -16.56 -1.29 4.39
CA ALA A 76 -16.08 -1.51 5.76
C ALA A 76 -16.73 -2.74 6.39
N GLU A 77 -18.04 -2.92 6.24
CA GLU A 77 -18.76 -4.06 6.82
C GLU A 77 -18.20 -5.42 6.34
N PRO A 78 -18.10 -5.74 5.03
CA PRO A 78 -17.54 -7.01 4.60
C PRO A 78 -16.06 -7.18 4.94
N LEU A 79 -15.28 -6.11 4.99
CA LEU A 79 -13.90 -6.15 5.47
C LEU A 79 -13.84 -6.56 6.94
N LEU A 80 -14.60 -5.89 7.80
CA LEU A 80 -14.62 -6.14 9.24
C LEU A 80 -15.15 -7.54 9.58
N SER A 81 -16.15 -8.04 8.81
CA SER A 81 -16.65 -9.42 8.95
C SER A 81 -15.51 -10.42 8.67
N ALA A 82 -14.83 -10.28 7.53
CA ALA A 82 -13.69 -11.15 7.20
C ALA A 82 -12.59 -11.09 8.26
N TRP A 83 -12.30 -9.88 8.74
CA TRP A 83 -11.26 -9.64 9.73
C TRP A 83 -11.56 -10.26 11.09
N SER A 84 -12.80 -10.11 11.58
CA SER A 84 -13.26 -10.67 12.86
C SER A 84 -13.28 -12.20 12.86
N GLU A 85 -13.46 -12.83 11.70
CA GLU A 85 -13.37 -14.27 11.50
C GLU A 85 -11.90 -14.77 11.40
N GLY A 86 -10.93 -13.88 11.55
CA GLY A 86 -9.50 -14.21 11.44
C GLY A 86 -9.02 -14.44 10.01
N ARG A 87 -9.82 -14.14 9.00
CA ARG A 87 -9.42 -14.31 7.61
C ARG A 87 -8.37 -13.27 7.23
N ARG A 88 -7.26 -13.75 6.63
CA ARG A 88 -6.19 -12.93 6.08
C ARG A 88 -6.08 -13.06 4.57
N ARG A 89 -6.85 -13.98 4.00
CA ARG A 89 -7.10 -14.12 2.56
C ARG A 89 -8.60 -14.07 2.33
N PHE A 90 -9.06 -13.09 1.57
CA PHE A 90 -10.48 -12.87 1.29
C PHE A 90 -10.65 -12.03 0.01
N THR A 91 -11.90 -11.91 -0.45
CA THR A 91 -12.25 -10.99 -1.53
C THR A 91 -13.00 -9.79 -0.98
N LEU A 92 -12.73 -8.61 -1.50
CA LEU A 92 -13.47 -7.38 -1.20
C LEU A 92 -13.85 -6.68 -2.52
N GLY A 93 -15.07 -6.94 -3.00
CA GLY A 93 -15.47 -6.49 -4.33
C GLY A 93 -14.54 -7.06 -5.42
N PRO A 94 -13.88 -6.21 -6.24
CA PRO A 94 -12.94 -6.66 -7.27
C PRO A 94 -11.56 -7.05 -6.72
N ALA A 95 -11.29 -6.80 -5.43
CA ALA A 95 -9.98 -7.06 -4.83
C ALA A 95 -9.86 -8.51 -4.34
N GLU A 96 -8.78 -9.18 -4.72
CA GLU A 96 -8.28 -10.40 -4.08
C GLU A 96 -7.22 -9.99 -3.05
N VAL A 97 -7.54 -10.17 -1.78
CA VAL A 97 -6.77 -9.61 -0.65
C VAL A 97 -5.98 -10.69 0.06
N GLU A 98 -4.72 -10.41 0.32
CA GLU A 98 -3.86 -11.18 1.22
C GLU A 98 -3.20 -10.23 2.23
N VAL A 99 -3.35 -10.51 3.52
CA VAL A 99 -2.59 -9.82 4.57
C VAL A 99 -1.58 -10.80 5.15
N VAL A 100 -0.30 -10.50 4.96
CA VAL A 100 0.83 -11.28 5.47
C VAL A 100 1.19 -10.73 6.85
N GLU A 101 0.86 -11.50 7.90
CA GLU A 101 1.18 -11.11 9.27
C GLU A 101 2.65 -11.37 9.57
N GLY A 102 3.29 -10.41 10.21
CA GLY A 102 4.68 -10.47 10.65
C GLY A 102 5.49 -9.25 10.22
N ASP A 103 6.73 -9.23 10.67
CA ASP A 103 7.66 -8.17 10.32
C ASP A 103 7.97 -8.20 8.82
N ALA A 104 7.74 -7.09 8.14
CA ALA A 104 7.99 -6.99 6.70
C ALA A 104 9.45 -7.25 6.33
N ARG A 105 10.41 -7.01 7.24
CA ARG A 105 11.83 -7.32 7.05
C ARG A 105 12.10 -8.83 6.88
N GLU A 106 11.21 -9.65 7.44
CA GLU A 106 11.30 -11.12 7.40
C GLU A 106 10.35 -11.70 6.34
N THR A 107 9.14 -11.16 6.24
CA THR A 107 8.08 -11.73 5.42
C THR A 107 8.17 -11.31 3.96
N LEU A 108 8.56 -10.06 3.65
CA LEU A 108 8.67 -9.59 2.28
C LEU A 108 9.74 -10.36 1.47
N PRO A 109 10.96 -10.63 1.97
CA PRO A 109 11.95 -11.41 1.20
C PRO A 109 11.49 -12.83 0.84
N LEU A 110 10.50 -13.38 1.55
CA LEU A 110 9.95 -14.72 1.31
C LEU A 110 8.71 -14.70 0.41
N TRP A 111 8.20 -13.52 0.10
CA TRP A 111 7.02 -13.38 -0.75
C TRP A 111 7.36 -13.68 -2.22
N ALA A 112 6.60 -14.57 -2.85
CA ALA A 112 6.83 -14.96 -4.24
C ALA A 112 6.24 -13.99 -5.27
N GLY A 113 5.51 -12.96 -4.82
CA GLY A 113 4.82 -12.01 -5.70
C GLY A 113 5.69 -10.84 -6.17
N ARG A 114 5.16 -10.09 -7.13
CA ARG A 114 5.65 -8.77 -7.55
C ARG A 114 4.46 -7.82 -7.68
N ALA A 115 4.68 -6.55 -7.38
CA ALA A 115 3.66 -5.52 -7.41
C ALA A 115 3.88 -4.53 -8.57
N ASP A 116 2.78 -4.08 -9.15
CA ASP A 116 2.75 -2.97 -10.11
C ASP A 116 2.80 -1.61 -9.39
N ALA A 117 2.33 -1.58 -8.14
CA ALA A 117 2.35 -0.39 -7.31
C ALA A 117 2.57 -0.73 -5.83
N TRP A 118 3.38 0.06 -5.14
CA TRP A 118 3.60 -0.03 -3.70
C TRP A 118 2.99 1.15 -2.95
N PHE A 119 2.27 0.84 -1.89
CA PHE A 119 1.83 1.80 -0.87
C PHE A 119 2.74 1.65 0.35
N LEU A 120 3.72 2.54 0.48
CA LEU A 120 4.65 2.52 1.60
C LEU A 120 4.07 3.37 2.73
N ASP A 121 3.11 2.77 3.47
CA ASP A 121 2.30 3.40 4.53
C ASP A 121 2.72 2.96 5.93
N GLY A 122 3.99 2.71 6.13
CA GLY A 122 4.52 2.42 7.46
C GLY A 122 4.50 3.62 8.40
N PHE A 123 4.75 3.40 9.69
CA PHE A 123 4.93 4.49 10.67
C PHE A 123 5.99 5.48 10.21
N SER A 124 5.89 6.73 10.73
CA SER A 124 6.84 7.76 10.35
C SER A 124 8.29 7.30 10.61
N PRO A 125 9.26 7.64 9.75
CA PRO A 125 10.66 7.22 9.90
C PRO A 125 11.29 7.57 11.24
N ALA A 126 10.78 8.62 11.91
CA ALA A 126 11.23 9.00 13.25
C ALA A 126 10.74 8.05 14.35
N LYS A 127 9.63 7.33 14.12
CA LYS A 127 9.02 6.40 15.09
C LYS A 127 9.38 4.94 14.80
N ASN A 128 9.65 4.63 13.55
CA ASN A 128 10.00 3.28 13.11
C ASN A 128 11.03 3.36 11.96
N PRO A 129 12.30 3.68 12.27
CA PRO A 129 13.36 3.81 11.27
C PRO A 129 13.65 2.48 10.56
N GLU A 130 13.38 1.34 11.19
CA GLU A 130 13.66 0.01 10.65
C GLU A 130 12.87 -0.28 9.37
N LEU A 131 11.62 0.18 9.28
CA LEU A 131 10.79 0.04 8.08
C LEU A 131 11.28 0.86 6.88
N TRP A 132 12.27 1.71 7.07
CA TRP A 132 12.82 2.59 6.04
C TRP A 132 14.30 2.32 5.77
N HIS A 133 14.80 1.19 6.28
CA HIS A 133 16.19 0.77 6.09
C HIS A 133 16.43 0.32 4.65
N GLU A 134 17.66 0.50 4.17
CA GLU A 134 18.05 0.19 2.79
C GLU A 134 17.75 -1.25 2.39
N THR A 135 17.92 -2.22 3.30
CA THR A 135 17.62 -3.63 3.03
C THR A 135 16.15 -3.89 2.73
N LEU A 136 15.22 -3.23 3.44
CA LEU A 136 13.80 -3.38 3.15
C LEU A 136 13.42 -2.64 1.86
N MET A 137 14.01 -1.49 1.58
CA MET A 137 13.76 -0.77 0.32
C MET A 137 14.31 -1.55 -0.89
N ALA A 138 15.42 -2.26 -0.73
CA ALA A 138 15.92 -3.19 -1.74
C ALA A 138 14.94 -4.36 -1.97
N ALA A 139 14.41 -4.96 -0.90
CA ALA A 139 13.39 -6.01 -1.02
C ALA A 139 12.11 -5.48 -1.71
N VAL A 140 11.68 -4.25 -1.43
CA VAL A 140 10.58 -3.60 -2.16
C VAL A 140 10.89 -3.53 -3.67
N ALA A 141 12.10 -3.14 -4.05
CA ALA A 141 12.50 -3.07 -5.46
C ALA A 141 12.54 -4.45 -6.12
N ASP A 142 13.08 -5.47 -5.44
CA ASP A 142 13.15 -6.85 -5.93
C ASP A 142 11.75 -7.44 -6.18
N HIS A 143 10.76 -7.00 -5.42
CA HIS A 143 9.36 -7.39 -5.54
C HIS A 143 8.49 -6.37 -6.29
N THR A 144 9.10 -5.51 -7.09
CA THR A 144 8.42 -4.57 -7.99
C THR A 144 8.48 -5.08 -9.43
N CYS A 145 7.37 -5.01 -10.15
CA CYS A 145 7.33 -5.28 -11.58
C CYS A 145 8.18 -4.24 -12.35
N PRO A 146 8.77 -4.59 -13.51
CA PRO A 146 9.45 -3.59 -14.35
C PRO A 146 8.54 -2.38 -14.62
N GLY A 147 9.04 -1.18 -14.36
CA GLY A 147 8.26 0.06 -14.46
C GLY A 147 7.17 0.23 -13.39
N GLY A 148 7.12 -0.65 -12.38
CA GLY A 148 6.24 -0.50 -11.23
C GLY A 148 6.58 0.74 -10.40
N THR A 149 5.64 1.21 -9.60
CA THR A 149 5.74 2.48 -8.89
C THR A 149 5.62 2.32 -7.38
N PHE A 150 6.03 3.33 -6.64
CA PHE A 150 5.73 3.46 -5.23
C PHE A 150 5.25 4.86 -4.88
N ALA A 151 4.53 4.97 -3.78
CA ALA A 151 4.22 6.25 -3.14
C ALA A 151 4.28 6.14 -1.61
N THR A 152 4.69 7.23 -0.96
CA THR A 152 4.70 7.35 0.49
C THR A 152 4.46 8.80 0.90
N TYR A 153 3.84 8.99 2.06
CA TYR A 153 3.61 10.31 2.62
C TYR A 153 4.88 10.95 3.23
N THR A 154 5.97 10.20 3.39
CA THR A 154 7.22 10.76 3.91
C THR A 154 8.07 11.39 2.80
N ALA A 155 8.70 12.53 3.11
CA ALA A 155 9.69 13.18 2.26
C ALA A 155 11.08 13.18 2.90
N ALA A 156 11.32 12.32 3.90
CA ALA A 156 12.60 12.21 4.60
C ALA A 156 13.75 11.88 3.64
N GLY A 157 14.85 12.59 3.77
CA GLY A 157 15.98 12.48 2.84
C GLY A 157 16.61 11.08 2.82
N HIS A 158 16.74 10.42 3.98
CA HIS A 158 17.29 9.08 4.06
C HIS A 158 16.41 8.04 3.36
N VAL A 159 15.07 8.13 3.48
CA VAL A 159 14.12 7.25 2.79
C VAL A 159 14.26 7.40 1.27
N ARG A 160 14.31 8.65 0.79
CA ARG A 160 14.49 8.91 -0.65
C ARG A 160 15.81 8.33 -1.17
N ARG A 161 16.91 8.48 -0.41
CA ARG A 161 18.20 7.90 -0.79
C ARG A 161 18.18 6.37 -0.82
N ALA A 162 17.53 5.73 0.19
CA ALA A 162 17.39 4.28 0.21
C ALA A 162 16.60 3.75 -1.00
N LEU A 163 15.51 4.41 -1.38
CA LEU A 163 14.72 4.06 -2.57
C LEU A 163 15.50 4.32 -3.87
N GLN A 164 16.26 5.40 -3.94
CA GLN A 164 17.17 5.65 -5.10
C GLN A 164 18.25 4.59 -5.22
N ALA A 165 18.88 4.22 -4.11
CA ALA A 165 19.87 3.15 -4.07
C ALA A 165 19.31 1.78 -4.48
N ALA A 166 18.01 1.55 -4.18
CA ALA A 166 17.27 0.36 -4.59
C ALA A 166 16.88 0.34 -6.08
N GLY A 167 17.16 1.40 -6.84
CA GLY A 167 16.91 1.45 -8.30
C GLY A 167 15.66 2.22 -8.72
N PHE A 168 14.99 2.93 -7.82
CA PHE A 168 13.88 3.78 -8.20
C PHE A 168 14.32 5.17 -8.68
N ALA A 169 13.68 5.67 -9.73
CA ALA A 169 13.64 7.10 -10.02
C ALA A 169 12.70 7.77 -9.01
N VAL A 170 13.27 8.56 -8.10
CA VAL A 170 12.54 9.09 -6.94
C VAL A 170 12.24 10.57 -7.12
N GLU A 171 10.97 10.95 -6.94
CA GLU A 171 10.49 12.32 -7.04
C GLU A 171 9.89 12.79 -5.72
N ARG A 172 10.16 14.04 -5.37
CA ARG A 172 9.44 14.74 -4.33
C ARG A 172 8.27 15.49 -4.97
N ARG A 173 7.06 15.12 -4.59
CA ARG A 173 5.82 15.73 -5.09
C ARG A 173 5.14 16.56 -4.02
N GLU A 174 4.15 17.36 -4.41
CA GLU A 174 3.28 18.08 -3.51
C GLU A 174 2.52 17.07 -2.63
N GLY A 175 2.50 17.32 -1.32
CA GLY A 175 1.83 16.47 -0.33
C GLY A 175 0.35 16.83 -0.20
N TYR A 176 -0.28 16.27 0.83
CA TYR A 176 -1.69 16.50 1.12
C TYR A 176 -1.90 16.97 2.56
N GLY A 177 -2.85 17.87 2.76
CA GLY A 177 -3.21 18.41 4.06
C GLY A 177 -2.06 19.17 4.73
N ARG A 178 -1.65 18.73 5.94
CA ARG A 178 -0.58 19.39 6.70
C ARG A 178 0.84 19.06 6.20
N LYS A 179 0.98 18.06 5.34
CA LYS A 179 2.29 17.64 4.81
C LYS A 179 2.56 18.33 3.48
N ARG A 180 3.57 19.21 3.44
CA ARG A 180 3.94 19.95 2.24
C ARG A 180 4.42 19.07 1.09
N HIS A 181 5.02 17.92 1.41
CA HIS A 181 5.65 17.05 0.43
C HIS A 181 5.39 15.59 0.73
N MET A 182 5.30 14.81 -0.33
CA MET A 182 5.28 13.36 -0.37
C MET A 182 6.40 12.86 -1.29
N THR A 183 6.64 11.57 -1.30
CA THR A 183 7.59 10.94 -2.23
C THR A 183 6.87 9.91 -3.08
N ALA A 184 7.17 9.91 -4.37
CA ALA A 184 6.74 8.88 -5.30
C ALA A 184 7.91 8.51 -6.21
N GLY A 185 7.80 7.40 -6.92
CA GLY A 185 8.84 7.01 -7.86
C GLY A 185 8.46 5.79 -8.66
N ARG A 186 9.33 5.46 -9.61
CA ARG A 186 9.17 4.34 -10.55
C ARG A 186 10.45 3.53 -10.58
N LEU A 187 10.34 2.20 -10.56
CA LEU A 187 11.49 1.32 -10.74
C LEU A 187 12.05 1.50 -12.15
N LEU A 188 13.33 1.84 -12.21
CA LEU A 188 14.04 1.92 -13.49
C LEU A 188 14.19 0.51 -14.04
N THR A 189 13.82 0.33 -15.30
CA THR A 189 14.13 -0.90 -16.05
C THR A 189 15.62 -0.84 -16.47
N PRO A 190 16.36 -1.93 -16.28
CA PRO A 190 17.74 -2.02 -16.76
C PRO A 190 17.87 -1.75 -18.25
#